data_e769a6d02e43cea8aba98e85cabd598f
#
_entry.id   e769a6d02e43cea8aba98e85cabd598f
#
_cell.length_a   1.000
_cell.length_b   1.000
_cell.length_c   1.000
_cell.angle_alpha   90.00
_cell.angle_beta   90.00
_cell.angle_gamma   90.00
#
_symmetry.space_group_name_H-M   'P 1'
#
loop_
_entity.id
_entity.type
_entity.pdbx_description
1 polymer ?
#
loop_
_entity_poly.entity_id
_entity_poly.type
_entity_poly.pdbx_seq_one_letter_code
_entity_poly.pdbx_strand_id
1 'polypeptide(L)'
;MKKNIYFLSDAHLAFKENEAEKEKRKKLLEFLEYVRNDEDAAALYLVGDLFDFWFEWYHVVPKYWFPVLFQLRQMKESGIEVNFITGNHDFYTGTYLEKEIGIKCFYDHCQFAVNSKRFFVAHGDGYAKKDRGYRLLKKIIRNRLSIFLYKTFISADLGMQIARWFSHSSRKLVTIEKLAWAEEYHKYAQEKFKEGFDYVILGHIHYPMLKKENGKTYINLGDWIIHFSYAKYDGNTLTLNQWSGGVVE
;
A
#
# COMPACT_ATOMS: atom_id res chain seq x y z
N MET A 1 21.13 7.95 -14.56
CA MET A 1 20.10 8.53 -13.69
C MET A 1 19.22 7.39 -13.18
N LYS A 2 18.91 7.39 -11.88
CA LYS A 2 17.98 6.42 -11.27
C LYS A 2 16.63 6.49 -11.99
N LYS A 3 16.07 5.34 -12.37
CA LYS A 3 14.88 5.26 -13.23
C LYS A 3 13.85 4.23 -12.78
N ASN A 4 14.27 3.25 -11.96
CA ASN A 4 13.40 2.18 -11.53
C ASN A 4 12.46 2.65 -10.42
N ILE A 5 11.16 2.45 -10.62
CA ILE A 5 10.12 2.76 -9.62
C ILE A 5 9.40 1.46 -9.27
N TYR A 6 9.33 1.18 -7.98
CA TYR A 6 8.71 -0.02 -7.44
C TYR A 6 7.39 0.30 -6.74
N PHE A 7 6.44 -0.62 -6.83
CA PHE A 7 5.12 -0.49 -6.20
C PHE A 7 4.73 -1.82 -5.56
N LEU A 8 4.26 -1.77 -4.33
CA LEU A 8 3.67 -2.91 -3.62
C LEU A 8 2.49 -2.44 -2.76
N SER A 9 1.58 -3.36 -2.43
CA SER A 9 0.43 -3.09 -1.56
C SER A 9 0.04 -4.32 -0.73
N ASP A 10 -0.87 -4.12 0.19
CA ASP A 10 -1.62 -5.20 0.86
C ASP A 10 -0.71 -6.25 1.54
N ALA A 11 0.31 -5.79 2.28
CA ALA A 11 1.15 -6.68 3.07
C ALA A 11 0.49 -7.08 4.39
N HIS A 12 -0.40 -6.24 4.93
CA HIS A 12 -1.14 -6.51 6.16
C HIS A 12 -0.25 -7.10 7.26
N LEU A 13 0.82 -6.41 7.60
CA LEU A 13 1.72 -6.83 8.66
C LEU A 13 0.96 -6.94 9.98
N ALA A 14 0.85 -8.14 10.52
CA ALA A 14 0.05 -8.42 11.70
C ALA A 14 0.78 -8.08 13.01
N PHE A 15 0.00 -7.87 14.07
CA PHE A 15 0.50 -7.60 15.43
C PHE A 15 1.02 -8.84 16.15
N LYS A 16 0.68 -10.02 15.69
CA LYS A 16 0.98 -11.27 16.37
C LYS A 16 1.88 -12.13 15.50
N GLU A 17 3.02 -12.50 16.02
CA GLU A 17 3.94 -13.39 15.33
C GLU A 17 3.42 -14.83 15.36
N ASN A 18 3.26 -15.39 14.18
CA ASN A 18 3.21 -16.81 13.91
C ASN A 18 4.19 -17.11 12.77
N GLU A 19 4.40 -18.36 12.45
CA GLU A 19 5.40 -18.74 11.43
C GLU A 19 5.09 -18.13 10.05
N ALA A 20 3.83 -18.08 9.65
CA ALA A 20 3.42 -17.47 8.39
C ALA A 20 3.70 -15.95 8.36
N GLU A 21 3.47 -15.25 9.48
CA GLU A 21 3.75 -13.82 9.60
C GLU A 21 5.26 -13.52 9.61
N LYS A 22 6.05 -14.37 10.27
CA LYS A 22 7.51 -14.26 10.26
C LYS A 22 8.06 -14.43 8.85
N GLU A 23 7.58 -15.44 8.12
CA GLU A 23 8.00 -15.71 6.74
C GLU A 23 7.59 -14.57 5.79
N LYS A 24 6.36 -14.07 5.90
CA LYS A 24 5.89 -12.92 5.14
C LYS A 24 6.76 -11.69 5.40
N ARG A 25 7.03 -11.36 6.67
CA ARG A 25 7.87 -10.23 7.05
C ARG A 25 9.31 -10.40 6.54
N LYS A 26 9.86 -11.61 6.62
CA LYS A 26 11.18 -11.93 6.08
C LYS A 26 11.24 -11.65 4.59
N LYS A 27 10.30 -12.17 3.80
CA LYS A 27 10.23 -11.91 2.35
C LYS A 27 10.09 -10.42 2.02
N LEU A 28 9.30 -9.67 2.81
CA LEU A 28 9.18 -8.23 2.62
C LEU A 28 10.50 -7.51 2.88
N LEU A 29 11.22 -7.87 3.95
CA LEU A 29 12.52 -7.27 4.26
C LEU A 29 13.56 -7.59 3.18
N GLU A 30 13.60 -8.83 2.69
CA GLU A 30 14.46 -9.23 1.57
C GLU A 30 14.14 -8.44 0.30
N PHE A 31 12.87 -8.22 -0.01
CA PHE A 31 12.47 -7.40 -1.16
C PHE A 31 12.87 -5.93 -0.97
N LEU A 32 12.65 -5.35 0.20
CA LEU A 32 13.06 -3.98 0.48
C LEU A 32 14.58 -3.81 0.36
N GLU A 33 15.33 -4.80 0.80
CA GLU A 33 16.78 -4.85 0.63
C GLU A 33 17.19 -4.98 -0.84
N TYR A 34 16.52 -5.84 -1.60
CA TYR A 34 16.71 -5.93 -3.05
C TYR A 34 16.49 -4.58 -3.74
N VAL A 35 15.39 -3.88 -3.41
CA VAL A 35 15.13 -2.53 -3.97
C VAL A 35 16.19 -1.54 -3.53
N ARG A 36 16.64 -1.59 -2.27
CA ARG A 36 17.70 -0.71 -1.76
C ARG A 36 19.02 -0.90 -2.47
N ASN A 37 19.34 -2.12 -2.86
CA ASN A 37 20.60 -2.49 -3.54
C ASN A 37 20.52 -2.31 -5.06
N ASP A 38 19.36 -2.01 -5.63
CA ASP A 38 19.25 -1.63 -7.05
C ASP A 38 19.79 -0.21 -7.25
N GLU A 39 20.94 -0.08 -7.88
CA GLU A 39 21.60 1.21 -8.16
C GLU A 39 20.73 2.17 -8.98
N ASP A 40 19.83 1.64 -9.79
CA ASP A 40 18.86 2.38 -10.60
C ASP A 40 17.55 2.70 -9.85
N ALA A 41 17.35 2.23 -8.61
CA ALA A 41 16.13 2.51 -7.86
C ALA A 41 15.98 3.99 -7.56
N ALA A 42 14.91 4.59 -8.09
CA ALA A 42 14.54 5.98 -7.88
C ALA A 42 13.51 6.14 -6.75
N ALA A 43 12.49 5.27 -6.75
CA ALA A 43 11.40 5.38 -5.79
C ALA A 43 10.74 4.03 -5.47
N LEU A 44 10.20 3.94 -4.25
CA LEU A 44 9.28 2.90 -3.80
C LEU A 44 7.94 3.54 -3.43
N TYR A 45 6.84 2.99 -3.94
CA TYR A 45 5.48 3.33 -3.58
C TYR A 45 4.84 2.18 -2.81
N LEU A 46 4.50 2.44 -1.55
CA LEU A 46 3.68 1.57 -0.70
C LEU A 46 2.22 1.98 -0.90
N VAL A 47 1.45 1.14 -1.58
CA VAL A 47 0.12 1.51 -2.09
C VAL A 47 -0.98 1.01 -1.16
N GLY A 48 -0.88 1.39 0.10
CA GLY A 48 -1.84 1.11 1.17
C GLY A 48 -1.79 -0.30 1.74
N ASP A 49 -2.38 -0.42 2.91
CA ASP A 49 -2.53 -1.66 3.67
C ASP A 49 -1.20 -2.41 3.87
N LEU A 50 -0.12 -1.64 4.10
CA LEU A 50 1.16 -2.21 4.53
C LEU A 50 1.03 -2.87 5.89
N PHE A 51 0.26 -2.24 6.78
CA PHE A 51 0.01 -2.70 8.13
C PHE A 51 -1.43 -3.22 8.26
N ASP A 52 -1.63 -4.24 9.11
CA ASP A 52 -2.96 -4.72 9.46
C ASP A 52 -3.80 -3.65 10.16
N PHE A 53 -3.12 -2.74 10.83
CA PHE A 53 -3.65 -1.48 11.35
C PHE A 53 -2.52 -0.55 11.74
N TRP A 54 -2.54 0.68 11.24
CA TRP A 54 -1.63 1.72 11.68
C TRP A 54 -2.42 2.87 12.31
N PHE A 55 -1.96 3.30 13.49
CA PHE A 55 -2.46 4.51 14.14
C PHE A 55 -1.35 5.13 15.01
N GLU A 56 -1.19 6.44 14.92
CA GLU A 56 -0.25 7.21 15.74
C GLU A 56 -0.99 7.88 16.91
N TRP A 57 -0.71 7.44 18.14
CA TRP A 57 -1.11 8.15 19.36
C TRP A 57 -0.15 9.30 19.63
N TYR A 58 -0.41 10.08 20.70
CA TYR A 58 0.42 11.27 21.00
C TYR A 58 1.91 10.93 21.23
N HIS A 59 2.20 9.82 21.88
CA HIS A 59 3.55 9.42 22.27
C HIS A 59 3.86 7.95 21.94
N VAL A 60 2.97 7.27 21.21
CA VAL A 60 3.09 5.82 20.99
C VAL A 60 2.79 5.48 19.53
N VAL A 61 3.66 4.67 18.95
CA VAL A 61 3.47 3.98 17.68
C VAL A 61 3.60 2.47 17.88
N PRO A 62 2.98 1.65 17.04
CA PRO A 62 3.08 0.20 17.17
C PRO A 62 4.51 -0.30 16.95
N LYS A 63 5.08 -0.97 17.95
CA LYS A 63 6.48 -1.43 17.96
C LYS A 63 6.78 -2.62 17.04
N TYR A 64 5.77 -3.40 16.68
CA TYR A 64 5.95 -4.67 15.96
C TYR A 64 6.55 -4.49 14.56
N TRP A 65 6.40 -3.33 13.96
CA TRP A 65 6.82 -3.05 12.60
C TRP A 65 8.16 -2.32 12.51
N PHE A 66 8.83 -2.16 13.65
CA PHE A 66 10.13 -1.48 13.71
C PHE A 66 11.13 -1.99 12.66
N PRO A 67 11.32 -3.31 12.42
CA PRO A 67 12.26 -3.78 11.40
C PRO A 67 11.95 -3.27 9.99
N VAL A 68 10.66 -3.21 9.63
CA VAL A 68 10.22 -2.69 8.32
C VAL A 68 10.40 -1.18 8.24
N LEU A 69 10.00 -0.45 9.29
CA LEU A 69 10.20 1.00 9.36
C LEU A 69 11.68 1.39 9.29
N PHE A 70 12.54 0.63 9.97
CA PHE A 70 13.99 0.83 9.92
C PHE A 70 14.54 0.63 8.51
N GLN A 71 14.13 -0.43 7.82
CA GLN A 71 14.54 -0.68 6.42
C GLN A 71 14.06 0.44 5.48
N LEU A 72 12.83 0.92 5.63
CA LEU A 72 12.29 2.05 4.87
C LEU A 72 13.09 3.34 5.13
N ARG A 73 13.50 3.58 6.37
CA ARG A 73 14.39 4.69 6.73
C ARG A 73 15.75 4.57 6.03
N GLN A 74 16.36 3.38 6.06
CA GLN A 74 17.63 3.13 5.37
C GLN A 74 17.53 3.36 3.86
N MET A 75 16.43 2.95 3.22
CA MET A 75 16.17 3.23 1.80
C MET A 75 16.13 4.74 1.53
N LYS A 76 15.46 5.49 2.40
CA LYS A 76 15.41 6.96 2.30
C LYS A 76 16.79 7.58 2.43
N GLU A 77 17.60 7.11 3.37
CA GLU A 77 18.99 7.58 3.57
C GLU A 77 19.92 7.21 2.41
N SER A 78 19.65 6.12 1.67
CA SER A 78 20.37 5.78 0.43
C SER A 78 19.89 6.56 -0.80
N GLY A 79 18.97 7.51 -0.62
CA GLY A 79 18.48 8.41 -1.68
C GLY A 79 17.39 7.82 -2.56
N ILE A 80 16.68 6.79 -2.10
CA ILE A 80 15.46 6.27 -2.73
C ILE A 80 14.26 7.04 -2.16
N GLU A 81 13.40 7.58 -3.02
CA GLU A 81 12.16 8.19 -2.55
C GLU A 81 11.18 7.12 -2.06
N VAL A 82 10.77 7.21 -0.80
CA VAL A 82 9.74 6.33 -0.25
C VAL A 82 8.44 7.09 -0.11
N ASN A 83 7.40 6.60 -0.79
CA ASN A 83 6.08 7.19 -0.86
C ASN A 83 5.05 6.20 -0.30
N PHE A 84 4.12 6.67 0.52
CA PHE A 84 3.08 5.90 1.15
C PHE A 84 1.71 6.45 0.78
N ILE A 85 0.89 5.65 0.11
CA ILE A 85 -0.52 5.96 -0.13
C ILE A 85 -1.33 5.22 0.94
N THR A 86 -2.18 5.92 1.69
CA THR A 86 -2.94 5.28 2.75
C THR A 86 -4.00 4.33 2.21
N GLY A 87 -4.13 3.17 2.85
CA GLY A 87 -5.22 2.23 2.62
C GLY A 87 -6.35 2.38 3.65
N ASN A 88 -7.16 1.34 3.79
CA ASN A 88 -8.24 1.31 4.76
C ASN A 88 -7.79 0.83 6.15
N HIS A 89 -6.71 0.10 6.24
CA HIS A 89 -6.12 -0.38 7.50
C HIS A 89 -5.11 0.60 8.10
N ASP A 90 -4.50 1.44 7.29
CA ASP A 90 -3.47 2.40 7.68
C ASP A 90 -3.79 3.84 7.24
N PHE A 91 -5.06 4.22 7.40
CA PHE A 91 -5.63 5.49 6.94
C PHE A 91 -5.15 6.72 7.70
N TYR A 92 -4.63 6.59 8.91
CA TYR A 92 -4.15 7.70 9.75
C TYR A 92 -2.67 7.53 10.10
N THR A 93 -1.82 8.10 9.28
CA THR A 93 -0.36 8.01 9.44
C THR A 93 0.20 8.94 10.52
N GLY A 94 -0.55 9.98 10.89
CA GLY A 94 -0.05 11.00 11.79
C GLY A 94 1.13 11.78 11.20
N THR A 95 2.18 11.97 11.97
CA THR A 95 3.40 12.68 11.55
C THR A 95 4.66 11.84 11.63
N TYR A 96 4.60 10.69 12.29
CA TYR A 96 5.78 9.86 12.54
C TYR A 96 6.42 9.33 11.26
N LEU A 97 5.62 8.81 10.32
CA LEU A 97 6.16 8.31 9.06
C LEU A 97 6.85 9.40 8.25
N GLU A 98 6.35 10.64 8.27
CA GLU A 98 6.94 11.75 7.54
C GLU A 98 8.16 12.33 8.25
N LYS A 99 8.06 12.61 9.55
CA LYS A 99 9.10 13.31 10.30
C LYS A 99 10.26 12.40 10.72
N GLU A 100 9.94 11.21 11.23
CA GLU A 100 10.95 10.32 11.80
C GLU A 100 11.49 9.31 10.77
N ILE A 101 10.64 8.80 9.88
CA ILE A 101 11.07 7.84 8.86
C ILE A 101 11.46 8.53 7.56
N GLY A 102 10.89 9.70 7.26
CA GLY A 102 11.15 10.47 6.02
C GLY A 102 10.32 10.01 4.83
N ILE A 103 9.23 9.29 5.05
CA ILE A 103 8.30 8.81 4.03
C ILE A 103 7.32 9.92 3.67
N LYS A 104 7.07 10.14 2.38
CA LYS A 104 6.04 11.07 1.92
C LYS A 104 4.68 10.38 1.90
N CYS A 105 3.70 10.89 2.66
CA CYS A 105 2.38 10.29 2.79
C CYS A 105 1.32 10.99 1.91
N PHE A 106 0.48 10.17 1.26
CA PHE A 106 -0.66 10.60 0.44
C PHE A 106 -1.94 9.94 0.97
N TYR A 107 -2.96 10.74 1.24
CA TYR A 107 -4.16 10.26 1.98
C TYR A 107 -5.27 9.66 1.11
N ASP A 108 -5.17 9.67 -0.18
CA ASP A 108 -6.16 9.08 -1.09
C ASP A 108 -5.50 8.52 -2.35
N HIS A 109 -4.81 9.35 -3.09
CA HIS A 109 -4.09 8.97 -4.29
C HIS A 109 -2.87 9.88 -4.52
N CYS A 110 -1.99 9.42 -5.38
CA CYS A 110 -0.83 10.16 -5.85
C CYS A 110 -0.86 10.22 -7.38
N GLN A 111 -0.45 11.35 -7.93
CA GLN A 111 -0.29 11.56 -9.37
C GLN A 111 1.09 12.14 -9.65
N PHE A 112 1.77 11.62 -10.64
CA PHE A 112 3.06 12.13 -11.07
C PHE A 112 3.31 11.81 -12.55
N ALA A 113 4.35 12.38 -13.12
CA ALA A 113 4.78 12.09 -14.48
C ALA A 113 6.27 11.77 -14.52
N VAL A 114 6.64 10.76 -15.29
CA VAL A 114 8.01 10.36 -15.57
C VAL A 114 8.13 10.02 -17.06
N ASN A 115 9.15 10.56 -17.74
CA ASN A 115 9.38 10.33 -19.18
C ASN A 115 8.14 10.60 -20.03
N SER A 116 7.42 11.69 -19.76
CA SER A 116 6.16 12.08 -20.42
C SER A 116 4.99 11.11 -20.23
N LYS A 117 5.13 10.12 -19.33
CA LYS A 117 4.07 9.19 -18.93
C LYS A 117 3.44 9.62 -17.62
N ARG A 118 2.11 9.68 -17.58
CA ARG A 118 1.31 10.09 -16.41
C ARG A 118 0.85 8.87 -15.64
N PHE A 119 1.16 8.87 -14.35
CA PHE A 119 0.78 7.82 -13.39
C PHE A 119 -0.35 8.29 -12.48
N PHE A 120 -1.33 7.41 -12.26
CA PHE A 120 -2.31 7.51 -11.19
C PHE A 120 -2.13 6.30 -10.27
N VAL A 121 -1.85 6.55 -8.99
CA VAL A 121 -1.59 5.51 -8.00
C VAL A 121 -2.50 5.71 -6.80
N ALA A 122 -3.28 4.70 -6.43
CA ALA A 122 -4.18 4.75 -5.29
C ALA A 122 -4.35 3.36 -4.67
N HIS A 123 -4.71 3.29 -3.39
CA HIS A 123 -5.03 1.99 -2.81
C HIS A 123 -6.30 1.40 -3.46
N GLY A 124 -7.33 2.19 -3.62
CA GLY A 124 -8.53 1.79 -4.34
C GLY A 124 -9.74 1.52 -3.45
N ASP A 125 -9.60 1.57 -2.14
CA ASP A 125 -10.67 1.36 -1.19
C ASP A 125 -11.85 2.33 -1.42
N GLY A 126 -13.06 1.77 -1.63
CA GLY A 126 -14.28 2.53 -1.92
C GLY A 126 -14.46 2.95 -3.38
N TYR A 127 -13.63 2.48 -4.33
CA TYR A 127 -13.77 2.77 -5.77
C TYR A 127 -14.84 1.90 -6.44
N ALA A 128 -15.15 0.74 -5.90
CA ALA A 128 -16.27 -0.07 -6.38
C ALA A 128 -17.60 0.66 -6.16
N LYS A 129 -18.49 0.65 -7.18
CA LYS A 129 -19.79 1.36 -7.12
C LYS A 129 -20.68 0.87 -6.00
N LYS A 130 -20.63 -0.43 -5.71
CA LYS A 130 -21.43 -1.09 -4.66
C LYS A 130 -20.99 -0.75 -3.24
N ASP A 131 -19.81 -0.16 -3.04
CA ASP A 131 -19.18 0.05 -1.74
C ASP A 131 -19.67 1.33 -1.02
N ARG A 132 -20.98 1.61 -1.12
CA ARG A 132 -21.58 2.83 -0.52
C ARG A 132 -21.46 2.85 1.02
N GLY A 133 -21.69 1.72 1.67
CA GLY A 133 -21.59 1.60 3.13
C GLY A 133 -20.18 1.85 3.62
N TYR A 134 -19.19 1.27 2.94
CA TYR A 134 -17.80 1.50 3.25
C TYR A 134 -17.40 2.97 3.03
N ARG A 135 -17.83 3.63 1.96
CA ARG A 135 -17.56 5.05 1.74
C ARG A 135 -18.11 5.95 2.87
N LEU A 136 -19.27 5.60 3.43
CA LEU A 136 -19.81 6.30 4.60
C LEU A 136 -18.95 6.05 5.84
N LEU A 137 -18.59 4.79 6.10
CA LEU A 137 -17.69 4.40 7.19
C LEU A 137 -16.34 5.12 7.08
N LYS A 138 -15.74 5.13 5.89
CA LYS A 138 -14.48 5.84 5.59
C LYS A 138 -14.55 7.32 5.98
N LYS A 139 -15.66 8.00 5.69
CA LYS A 139 -15.86 9.41 6.08
C LYS A 139 -15.93 9.58 7.61
N ILE A 140 -16.56 8.65 8.31
CA ILE A 140 -16.70 8.70 9.77
C ILE A 140 -15.33 8.47 10.43
N ILE A 141 -14.62 7.40 10.07
CA ILE A 141 -13.35 7.05 10.73
C ILE A 141 -12.22 8.02 10.41
N ARG A 142 -12.23 8.63 9.21
CA ARG A 142 -11.25 9.65 8.79
C ARG A 142 -11.61 11.06 9.23
N ASN A 143 -12.75 11.27 9.91
CA ASN A 143 -13.15 12.58 10.43
C ASN A 143 -12.21 13.00 11.55
N ARG A 144 -11.82 14.28 11.56
CA ARG A 144 -10.91 14.85 12.58
C ARG A 144 -11.41 14.67 14.01
N LEU A 145 -12.73 14.82 14.23
CA LEU A 145 -13.32 14.61 15.54
C LEU A 145 -13.25 13.15 15.98
N SER A 146 -13.56 12.21 15.08
CA SER A 146 -13.46 10.76 15.36
C SER A 146 -12.01 10.36 15.69
N ILE A 147 -11.03 10.86 14.94
CA ILE A 147 -9.60 10.65 15.20
C ILE A 147 -9.21 11.24 16.55
N PHE A 148 -9.65 12.48 16.86
CA PHE A 148 -9.36 13.12 18.14
C PHE A 148 -9.94 12.34 19.32
N LEU A 149 -11.21 11.93 19.23
CA LEU A 149 -11.85 11.13 20.28
C LEU A 149 -11.15 9.77 20.47
N TYR A 150 -10.85 9.08 19.37
CA TYR A 150 -10.14 7.81 19.42
C TYR A 150 -8.76 7.98 20.07
N LYS A 151 -7.99 8.97 19.62
CA LYS A 151 -6.64 9.26 20.11
C LYS A 151 -6.58 9.64 21.57
N THR A 152 -7.65 10.33 22.07
CA THR A 152 -7.70 10.86 23.43
C THR A 152 -8.26 9.88 24.44
N PHE A 153 -9.31 9.14 24.07
CA PHE A 153 -10.06 8.31 25.02
C PHE A 153 -9.79 6.83 24.91
N ILE A 154 -9.19 6.36 23.81
CA ILE A 154 -8.86 4.94 23.61
C ILE A 154 -7.35 4.76 23.80
N SER A 155 -6.99 3.95 24.81
CA SER A 155 -5.57 3.61 25.00
C SER A 155 -5.01 2.85 23.80
N ALA A 156 -3.70 2.95 23.55
CA ALA A 156 -3.07 2.30 22.41
C ALA A 156 -3.35 0.79 22.39
N ASP A 157 -3.22 0.11 23.51
CA ASP A 157 -3.46 -1.34 23.60
C ASP A 157 -4.91 -1.73 23.32
N LEU A 158 -5.89 -0.96 23.85
CA LEU A 158 -7.30 -1.21 23.57
C LEU A 158 -7.64 -0.92 22.10
N GLY A 159 -7.12 0.18 21.56
CA GLY A 159 -7.30 0.54 20.15
C GLY A 159 -6.76 -0.52 19.21
N MET A 160 -5.58 -1.07 19.51
CA MET A 160 -4.99 -2.17 18.76
C MET A 160 -5.83 -3.46 18.82
N GLN A 161 -6.46 -3.76 19.97
CA GLN A 161 -7.36 -4.92 20.11
C GLN A 161 -8.65 -4.74 19.29
N ILE A 162 -9.27 -3.56 19.35
CA ILE A 162 -10.45 -3.23 18.56
C ILE A 162 -10.15 -3.35 17.06
N ALA A 163 -9.03 -2.78 16.61
CA ALA A 163 -8.62 -2.84 15.22
C ALA A 163 -8.40 -4.28 14.72
N ARG A 164 -7.80 -5.15 15.53
CA ARG A 164 -7.64 -6.57 15.20
C ARG A 164 -8.97 -7.28 14.96
N TRP A 165 -9.97 -7.00 15.78
CA TRP A 165 -11.29 -7.60 15.63
C TRP A 165 -11.94 -7.18 14.29
N PHE A 166 -11.85 -5.90 13.94
CA PHE A 166 -12.36 -5.38 12.67
C PHE A 166 -11.58 -5.91 11.45
N SER A 167 -10.25 -5.92 11.50
CA SER A 167 -9.38 -6.41 10.43
C SER A 167 -9.68 -7.88 10.08
N HIS A 168 -9.86 -8.74 11.09
CA HIS A 168 -10.18 -10.13 10.86
C HIS A 168 -11.54 -10.34 10.16
N SER A 169 -12.52 -9.48 10.47
CA SER A 169 -13.86 -9.57 9.89
C SER A 169 -13.90 -9.10 8.44
N SER A 170 -13.17 -8.03 8.09
CA SER A 170 -13.17 -7.45 6.74
C SER A 170 -12.52 -8.38 5.69
N ARG A 171 -11.44 -9.08 6.04
CA ARG A 171 -10.74 -9.99 5.12
C ARG A 171 -11.59 -11.17 4.64
N LYS A 172 -12.52 -11.67 5.47
CA LYS A 172 -13.43 -12.76 5.08
C LYS A 172 -14.42 -12.35 4.00
N LEU A 173 -14.84 -11.08 3.96
CA LEU A 173 -15.81 -10.57 3.00
C LEU A 173 -15.22 -10.38 1.60
N VAL A 174 -13.97 -9.97 1.50
CA VAL A 174 -13.28 -9.71 0.21
C VAL A 174 -13.07 -10.98 -0.61
N THR A 175 -13.02 -12.16 -0.01
CA THR A 175 -12.65 -13.41 -0.70
C THR A 175 -13.73 -13.91 -1.68
N ILE A 176 -14.99 -13.56 -1.49
CA ILE A 176 -16.13 -14.15 -2.24
C ILE A 176 -16.44 -13.38 -3.56
N GLU A 177 -16.09 -12.10 -3.65
CA GLU A 177 -16.50 -11.22 -4.78
C GLU A 177 -15.34 -10.73 -5.66
N LYS A 178 -14.16 -11.31 -5.55
CA LYS A 178 -12.92 -10.79 -6.17
C LYS A 178 -13.03 -10.52 -7.68
N LEU A 179 -13.67 -11.41 -8.45
CA LEU A 179 -13.80 -11.25 -9.90
C LEU A 179 -14.73 -10.10 -10.30
N ALA A 180 -15.85 -9.92 -9.59
CA ALA A 180 -16.76 -8.82 -9.86
C ALA A 180 -16.12 -7.46 -9.56
N TRP A 181 -15.33 -7.40 -8.48
CA TRP A 181 -14.59 -6.20 -8.11
C TRP A 181 -13.45 -5.91 -9.08
N ALA A 182 -12.75 -6.94 -9.55
CA ALA A 182 -11.69 -6.79 -10.54
C ALA A 182 -12.14 -6.06 -11.81
N GLU A 183 -13.37 -6.36 -12.28
CA GLU A 183 -13.95 -5.65 -13.42
C GLU A 183 -14.35 -4.19 -13.10
N GLU A 184 -14.89 -3.93 -11.91
CA GLU A 184 -15.22 -2.55 -11.50
C GLU A 184 -13.96 -1.68 -11.39
N TYR A 185 -12.88 -2.23 -10.84
CA TYR A 185 -11.60 -1.56 -10.76
C TYR A 185 -10.97 -1.30 -12.13
N HIS A 186 -11.12 -2.26 -13.06
CA HIS A 186 -10.67 -2.06 -14.43
C HIS A 186 -11.48 -0.96 -15.13
N LYS A 187 -12.80 -0.90 -14.94
CA LYS A 187 -13.63 0.22 -15.45
C LYS A 187 -13.21 1.56 -14.87
N TYR A 188 -12.88 1.59 -13.58
CA TYR A 188 -12.34 2.80 -12.96
C TYR A 188 -11.00 3.22 -13.59
N ALA A 189 -10.11 2.27 -13.87
CA ALA A 189 -8.85 2.55 -14.58
C ALA A 189 -9.11 3.10 -15.99
N GLN A 190 -10.11 2.60 -16.71
CA GLN A 190 -10.50 3.11 -18.02
C GLN A 190 -11.01 4.57 -17.95
N GLU A 191 -11.72 4.93 -16.88
CA GLU A 191 -12.09 6.34 -16.64
C GLU A 191 -10.84 7.21 -16.46
N LYS A 192 -9.86 6.76 -15.69
CA LYS A 192 -8.57 7.47 -15.54
C LYS A 192 -7.78 7.56 -16.85
N PHE A 193 -7.85 6.55 -17.70
CA PHE A 193 -7.26 6.61 -19.04
C PHE A 193 -7.88 7.72 -19.90
N LYS A 194 -9.20 7.97 -19.78
CA LYS A 194 -9.86 9.08 -20.46
C LYS A 194 -9.43 10.44 -19.92
N GLU A 195 -9.03 10.52 -18.64
CA GLU A 195 -8.46 11.71 -18.01
C GLU A 195 -6.99 11.98 -18.44
N GLY A 196 -6.41 11.11 -19.29
CA GLY A 196 -5.08 11.27 -19.85
C GLY A 196 -3.96 10.59 -19.06
N PHE A 197 -4.27 9.67 -18.13
CA PHE A 197 -3.24 8.84 -17.50
C PHE A 197 -2.81 7.70 -18.43
N ASP A 198 -1.51 7.38 -18.43
CA ASP A 198 -0.93 6.27 -19.16
C ASP A 198 -0.89 5.01 -18.31
N TYR A 199 -0.62 5.17 -17.02
CA TYR A 199 -0.50 4.09 -16.04
C TYR A 199 -1.45 4.31 -14.86
N VAL A 200 -2.23 3.28 -14.54
CA VAL A 200 -3.12 3.26 -13.37
C VAL A 200 -2.73 2.06 -12.51
N ILE A 201 -2.36 2.31 -11.26
CA ILE A 201 -1.88 1.30 -10.32
C ILE A 201 -2.79 1.33 -9.09
N LEU A 202 -3.42 0.19 -8.79
CA LEU A 202 -4.33 0.03 -7.65
C LEU A 202 -3.94 -1.21 -6.82
N GLY A 203 -4.39 -1.27 -5.57
CA GLY A 203 -4.32 -2.42 -4.66
C GLY A 203 -5.70 -2.91 -4.23
N HIS A 204 -5.86 -3.23 -2.93
CA HIS A 204 -7.09 -3.47 -2.18
C HIS A 204 -7.81 -4.79 -2.45
N ILE A 205 -7.96 -5.22 -3.69
CA ILE A 205 -8.74 -6.44 -4.02
C ILE A 205 -7.94 -7.73 -3.88
N HIS A 206 -6.66 -7.67 -3.53
CA HIS A 206 -5.77 -8.82 -3.37
C HIS A 206 -5.77 -9.78 -4.57
N TYR A 207 -5.94 -9.25 -5.77
CA TYR A 207 -5.99 -10.02 -7.01
C TYR A 207 -5.03 -9.39 -8.03
N PRO A 208 -3.83 -9.97 -8.22
CA PRO A 208 -2.85 -9.42 -9.14
C PRO A 208 -3.37 -9.46 -10.57
N MET A 209 -3.36 -8.30 -11.24
CA MET A 209 -3.87 -8.17 -12.60
C MET A 209 -3.05 -7.14 -13.36
N LEU A 210 -2.73 -7.47 -14.61
CA LEU A 210 -2.16 -6.53 -15.57
C LEU A 210 -3.02 -6.51 -16.82
N LYS A 211 -3.48 -5.33 -17.23
CA LYS A 211 -4.19 -5.12 -18.50
C LYS A 211 -3.54 -4.01 -19.30
N LYS A 212 -3.30 -4.25 -20.57
CA LYS A 212 -2.75 -3.27 -21.53
C LYS A 212 -3.78 -2.96 -22.59
N GLU A 213 -4.11 -1.70 -22.79
CA GLU A 213 -5.12 -1.23 -23.73
C GLU A 213 -4.67 0.09 -24.38
N ASN A 214 -4.60 0.14 -25.71
CA ASN A 214 -4.31 1.35 -26.47
C ASN A 214 -3.04 2.12 -25.97
N GLY A 215 -1.97 1.37 -25.67
CA GLY A 215 -0.72 1.94 -25.14
C GLY A 215 -0.75 2.40 -23.68
N LYS A 216 -1.84 2.14 -22.96
CA LYS A 216 -2.02 2.40 -21.54
C LYS A 216 -2.00 1.10 -20.73
N THR A 217 -1.64 1.17 -19.45
CA THR A 217 -1.52 -0.03 -18.61
C THR A 217 -2.23 0.18 -17.28
N TYR A 218 -3.09 -0.77 -16.94
CA TYR A 218 -3.67 -0.94 -15.60
C TYR A 218 -2.98 -2.09 -14.87
N ILE A 219 -2.61 -1.87 -13.61
CA ILE A 219 -2.16 -2.92 -12.70
C ILE A 219 -2.99 -2.86 -11.41
N ASN A 220 -3.51 -4.02 -10.99
CA ASN A 220 -3.78 -4.27 -9.58
C ASN A 220 -2.61 -5.04 -8.99
N LEU A 221 -2.05 -4.54 -7.88
CA LEU A 221 -0.81 -5.05 -7.31
C LEU A 221 -0.94 -6.43 -6.67
N GLY A 222 -2.18 -6.88 -6.38
CA GLY A 222 -2.37 -8.12 -5.64
C GLY A 222 -2.13 -7.95 -4.14
N ASP A 223 -1.33 -8.82 -3.55
CA ASP A 223 -1.02 -8.80 -2.12
C ASP A 223 0.38 -9.35 -1.80
N TRP A 224 0.82 -9.08 -0.56
CA TRP A 224 2.04 -9.66 0.04
C TRP A 224 1.70 -10.71 1.11
N ILE A 225 0.59 -11.43 0.94
CA ILE A 225 0.13 -12.51 1.82
C ILE A 225 0.28 -13.86 1.12
N ILE A 226 -0.19 -13.94 -0.13
CA ILE A 226 -0.23 -15.17 -0.95
C ILE A 226 0.57 -14.99 -2.23
N HIS A 227 0.37 -13.85 -2.92
CA HIS A 227 0.91 -13.62 -4.25
C HIS A 227 2.32 -13.04 -4.23
N PHE A 228 2.69 -12.29 -3.17
CA PHE A 228 3.98 -11.59 -3.06
C PHE A 228 4.30 -10.80 -4.34
N SER A 229 3.28 -10.09 -4.86
CA SER A 229 3.39 -9.40 -6.14
C SER A 229 3.77 -7.94 -5.98
N TYR A 230 4.51 -7.43 -6.95
CA TYR A 230 4.92 -6.03 -7.02
C TYR A 230 4.96 -5.57 -8.48
N ALA A 231 4.80 -4.26 -8.70
CA ALA A 231 5.05 -3.70 -10.02
C ALA A 231 6.40 -2.99 -10.07
N LYS A 232 7.04 -3.00 -11.24
CA LYS A 232 8.27 -2.27 -11.53
C LYS A 232 8.12 -1.48 -12.83
N TYR A 233 8.43 -0.19 -12.77
CA TYR A 233 8.66 0.65 -13.94
C TYR A 233 10.15 0.86 -14.11
N ASP A 234 10.71 0.50 -15.26
CA ASP A 234 12.15 0.53 -15.54
C ASP A 234 12.61 1.81 -16.30
N GLY A 235 11.75 2.82 -16.33
CA GLY A 235 11.95 4.04 -17.13
C GLY A 235 11.32 3.97 -18.52
N ASN A 236 10.82 2.80 -18.95
CA ASN A 236 10.20 2.58 -20.25
C ASN A 236 8.89 1.79 -20.16
N THR A 237 8.92 0.66 -19.44
CA THR A 237 7.79 -0.26 -19.32
C THR A 237 7.40 -0.49 -17.87
N LEU A 238 6.09 -0.67 -17.66
CA LEU A 238 5.53 -1.08 -16.38
C LEU A 238 5.17 -2.57 -16.44
N THR A 239 5.73 -3.35 -15.50
CA THR A 239 5.53 -4.80 -15.38
C THR A 239 4.95 -5.16 -14.02
N LEU A 240 4.21 -6.26 -13.96
CA LEU A 240 3.76 -6.89 -12.71
C LEU A 240 4.58 -8.17 -12.53
N ASN A 241 5.18 -8.34 -11.37
CA ASN A 241 6.13 -9.40 -11.06
C ASN A 241 5.74 -10.09 -9.75
N GLN A 242 6.25 -11.29 -9.53
CA GLN A 242 6.12 -12.03 -8.28
C GLN A 242 7.49 -12.17 -7.62
N TRP A 243 7.55 -11.91 -6.32
CA TRP A 243 8.75 -12.11 -5.53
C TRP A 243 8.87 -13.58 -5.10
N SER A 244 9.87 -14.26 -5.61
CA SER A 244 10.14 -15.68 -5.30
C SER A 244 11.18 -15.89 -4.19
N GLY A 245 11.75 -14.77 -3.68
CA GLY A 245 12.96 -14.82 -2.84
C GLY A 245 14.20 -14.92 -3.71
N GLY A 246 15.16 -14.03 -3.52
CA GLY A 246 16.45 -14.08 -4.16
C GLY A 246 17.49 -13.58 -3.19
N VAL A 247 18.45 -14.40 -2.86
CA VAL A 247 19.74 -13.93 -2.35
C VAL A 247 20.40 -13.23 -3.53
N VAL A 248 20.68 -11.94 -3.37
CA VAL A 248 21.63 -11.26 -4.26
C VAL A 248 23.00 -11.86 -3.88
N GLU A 249 23.51 -12.78 -4.71
CA GLU A 249 24.91 -13.20 -4.66
C GLU A 249 25.84 -12.03 -4.98
#